data_6928b75f5ada5e3b3ee0e52f2ef02734
#
_entry.id   6928b75f5ada5e3b3ee0e52f2ef02734
#
_cell.length_a   1.000
_cell.length_b   1.000
_cell.length_c   1.000
_cell.angle_alpha   90.00
_cell.angle_beta   90.00
_cell.angle_gamma   90.00
#
_symmetry.space_group_name_H-M   'P 1'
#
loop_
_entity.id
_entity.type
_entity.pdbx_description
1 polymer ?
#
loop_
_entity_poly.entity_id
_entity_poly.type
_entity_poly.pdbx_seq_one_letter_code
_entity_poly.pdbx_strand_id
1 'polypeptide(L)'
;MAGWRLKPEGLCRGDRCVPFRSDDRSVDLAAAADALTMPLVHDDAHALWALGAEAGGRALKTAIAPELELPDFRGGSFRLSSLRGLKVLLVAWASW
;
A
#
# COMPACT_ATOMS: atom_id res chain seq x y z
N MET A 1 -9.45 -5.98 9.71
CA MET A 1 -8.93 -4.86 10.58
C MET A 1 -8.98 -5.28 12.03
N ALA A 2 -8.13 -6.24 12.38
CA ALA A 2 -8.15 -6.81 13.73
C ALA A 2 -7.86 -5.73 14.81
N GLY A 3 -8.71 -5.66 15.83
CA GLY A 3 -8.56 -4.76 16.96
C GLY A 3 -8.98 -3.30 16.72
N TRP A 4 -9.28 -2.90 15.49
CA TRP A 4 -9.80 -1.56 15.22
C TRP A 4 -11.31 -1.50 15.44
N ARG A 5 -11.77 -0.43 16.07
CA ARG A 5 -13.18 -0.18 16.36
C ARG A 5 -13.56 1.23 15.95
N LEU A 6 -14.74 1.38 15.37
CA LEU A 6 -15.30 2.69 15.07
C LEU A 6 -15.85 3.31 16.37
N LYS A 7 -15.35 4.50 16.69
CA LYS A 7 -15.79 5.33 17.81
C LYS A 7 -16.17 6.72 17.28
N PRO A 8 -16.83 7.58 18.09
CA PRO A 8 -17.16 8.96 17.67
C PRO A 8 -15.95 9.77 17.21
N GLU A 9 -14.75 9.50 17.78
CA GLU A 9 -13.50 10.17 17.44
C GLU A 9 -12.85 9.63 16.15
N GLY A 10 -13.22 8.44 15.68
CA GLY A 10 -12.65 7.79 14.52
C GLY A 10 -12.43 6.30 14.70
N LEU A 11 -11.48 5.74 13.95
CA LEU A 11 -11.05 4.35 14.09
C LEU A 11 -9.98 4.26 15.18
N CYS A 12 -10.28 3.50 16.23
CA CYS A 12 -9.43 3.39 17.41
C CYS A 12 -8.99 1.95 17.70
N ARG A 13 -7.72 1.79 18.09
CA ARG A 13 -7.13 0.54 18.60
C ARG A 13 -6.25 0.87 19.80
N GLY A 14 -6.66 0.40 20.99
CA GLY A 14 -6.02 0.82 22.23
C GLY A 14 -6.12 2.33 22.42
N ASP A 15 -5.01 2.97 22.69
CA ASP A 15 -4.91 4.43 22.89
C ASP A 15 -4.72 5.21 21.58
N ARG A 16 -4.57 4.52 20.47
CA ARG A 16 -4.39 5.15 19.14
C ARG A 16 -5.73 5.30 18.45
N CYS A 17 -6.06 6.54 18.09
CA CYS A 17 -7.22 6.86 17.27
C CYS A 17 -6.79 7.61 16.01
N VAL A 18 -7.37 7.21 14.88
CA VAL A 18 -7.22 7.88 13.58
C VAL A 18 -8.53 8.56 13.25
N PRO A 19 -8.56 9.87 12.97
CA PRO A 19 -9.77 10.56 12.58
C PRO A 19 -10.42 9.88 11.37
N PHE A 20 -11.67 9.47 11.53
CA PHE A 20 -12.44 8.83 10.49
C PHE A 20 -13.92 9.13 10.70
N ARG A 21 -14.62 9.51 9.65
CA ARG A 21 -16.06 9.72 9.67
C ARG A 21 -16.76 8.67 8.83
N SER A 22 -17.82 8.14 9.38
CA SER A 22 -18.74 7.25 8.69
C SER A 22 -20.12 7.89 8.74
N ASP A 23 -20.78 8.03 7.61
CA ASP A 23 -22.11 8.64 7.53
C ASP A 23 -23.22 7.68 7.96
N ASP A 24 -22.89 6.42 8.15
CA ASP A 24 -23.82 5.38 8.58
C ASP A 24 -23.09 4.39 9.50
N ARG A 25 -23.78 3.40 10.02
CA ARG A 25 -23.18 2.33 10.83
C ARG A 25 -22.24 1.40 10.03
N SER A 26 -22.13 1.64 8.74
CA SER A 26 -21.23 0.93 7.84
C SER A 26 -19.91 1.69 7.69
N VAL A 27 -18.82 0.96 7.55
CA VAL A 27 -17.48 1.51 7.29
C VAL A 27 -17.13 1.22 5.83
N ASP A 28 -16.83 2.27 5.05
CA ASP A 28 -16.24 2.09 3.75
C ASP A 28 -14.83 1.51 3.92
N LEU A 29 -14.63 0.29 3.43
CA LEU A 29 -13.39 -0.44 3.58
C LEU A 29 -12.22 0.27 2.91
N ALA A 30 -12.43 0.84 1.74
CA ALA A 30 -11.37 1.54 1.01
C ALA A 30 -10.92 2.81 1.75
N ALA A 31 -11.88 3.62 2.21
CA ALA A 31 -11.59 4.82 3.00
C ALA A 31 -10.92 4.50 4.34
N ALA A 32 -11.36 3.44 5.01
CA ALA A 32 -10.76 3.00 6.27
C ALA A 32 -9.34 2.46 6.07
N ALA A 33 -9.11 1.66 5.03
CA ALA A 33 -7.78 1.16 4.69
C ALA A 33 -6.80 2.30 4.40
N ASP A 34 -7.25 3.32 3.68
CA ASP A 34 -6.43 4.49 3.37
C ASP A 34 -6.10 5.30 4.64
N ALA A 35 -7.09 5.56 5.49
CA ALA A 35 -6.90 6.27 6.76
C ALA A 35 -5.93 5.53 7.70
N LEU A 36 -5.93 4.19 7.69
CA LEU A 36 -5.04 3.36 8.50
C LEU A 36 -3.72 3.01 7.81
N THR A 37 -3.46 3.53 6.60
CA THR A 37 -2.28 3.21 5.79
C THR A 37 -2.10 1.71 5.56
N MET A 38 -3.21 0.99 5.39
CA MET A 38 -3.24 -0.42 5.05
C MET A 38 -3.34 -0.59 3.53
N PRO A 39 -2.51 -1.42 2.90
CA PRO A 39 -2.65 -1.69 1.47
C PRO A 39 -3.93 -2.48 1.21
N LEU A 40 -4.74 -2.00 0.29
CA LEU A 40 -5.95 -2.66 -0.16
C LEU A 40 -5.86 -2.87 -1.67
N VAL A 41 -6.03 -4.10 -2.10
CA VAL A 41 -6.09 -4.48 -3.51
C VAL A 41 -7.39 -5.22 -3.76
N HIS A 42 -8.04 -4.95 -4.89
CA HIS A 42 -9.26 -5.65 -5.27
C HIS A 42 -9.26 -6.02 -6.75
N ASP A 43 -9.97 -7.09 -7.07
CA ASP A 43 -10.25 -7.55 -8.42
C ASP A 43 -11.78 -7.61 -8.57
N ASP A 44 -12.32 -6.67 -9.31
CA ASP A 44 -13.78 -6.54 -9.50
C ASP A 44 -14.33 -7.68 -10.36
N ALA A 45 -13.54 -8.22 -11.30
CA ALA A 45 -13.95 -9.31 -12.15
C ALA A 45 -14.25 -10.60 -11.38
N HIS A 46 -13.54 -10.82 -10.27
CA HIS A 46 -13.66 -12.00 -9.42
C HIS A 46 -14.25 -11.70 -8.04
N ALA A 47 -14.64 -10.46 -7.79
CA ALA A 47 -15.13 -9.99 -6.48
C ALA A 47 -14.19 -10.35 -5.31
N LEU A 48 -12.88 -10.23 -5.53
CA LEU A 48 -11.85 -10.53 -4.54
C LEU A 48 -11.28 -9.25 -3.96
N TRP A 49 -11.10 -9.25 -2.66
CA TRP A 49 -10.53 -8.16 -1.89
C TRP A 49 -9.43 -8.68 -0.98
N ALA A 50 -8.29 -8.02 -0.96
CA ALA A 50 -7.17 -8.34 -0.08
C ALA A 50 -6.73 -7.09 0.68
N LEU A 51 -6.80 -7.16 2.01
CA LEU A 51 -6.36 -6.11 2.91
C LEU A 51 -5.09 -6.55 3.60
N GLY A 52 -4.01 -5.79 3.43
CA GLY A 52 -2.75 -6.03 4.10
C GLY A 52 -2.68 -5.40 5.50
N ALA A 53 -1.62 -5.74 6.23
CA ALA A 53 -1.34 -5.14 7.53
C ALA A 53 -0.94 -3.66 7.40
N GLU A 54 -1.01 -2.93 8.49
CA GLU A 54 -0.47 -1.57 8.58
C GLU A 54 1.00 -1.52 8.16
N ALA A 55 1.30 -0.78 7.11
CA ALA A 55 2.65 -0.69 6.55
C ALA A 55 3.27 0.71 6.67
N GLY A 56 2.59 1.65 7.34
CA GLY A 56 3.05 3.04 7.48
C GLY A 56 3.30 3.74 6.14
N GLY A 57 2.52 3.38 5.11
CA GLY A 57 2.68 3.92 3.76
C GLY A 57 3.81 3.29 2.94
N ARG A 58 4.49 2.27 3.45
CA ARG A 58 5.62 1.61 2.77
C ARG A 58 5.22 0.48 1.83
N ALA A 59 4.00 -0.04 1.96
CA ALA A 59 3.52 -1.08 1.05
C ALA A 59 2.91 -0.49 -0.22
N LEU A 60 3.07 -1.20 -1.33
CA LEU A 60 2.43 -0.84 -2.58
C LEU A 60 0.91 -1.02 -2.47
N LYS A 61 0.16 -0.07 -3.00
CA LYS A 61 -1.31 -0.11 -3.09
C LYS A 61 -1.79 -0.69 -4.43
N THR A 62 -0.89 -0.95 -5.35
CA THR A 62 -1.18 -1.49 -6.67
C THR A 62 -0.22 -2.63 -7.00
N ALA A 63 -0.59 -3.45 -7.99
CA ALA A 63 0.30 -4.48 -8.53
C ALA A 63 1.32 -3.91 -9.53
N ILE A 64 1.36 -2.60 -9.72
CA ILE A 64 2.29 -1.93 -10.63
C ILE A 64 3.54 -1.53 -9.84
N ALA A 65 4.71 -1.99 -10.27
CA ALA A 65 5.98 -1.56 -9.70
C ALA A 65 6.18 -0.06 -9.91
N PRO A 66 6.61 0.69 -8.88
CA PRO A 66 6.95 2.10 -9.03
C PRO A 66 8.13 2.26 -9.99
N GLU A 67 8.21 3.42 -10.64
CA GLU A 67 9.38 3.73 -11.45
C GLU A 67 10.61 3.88 -10.57
N LEU A 68 11.70 3.28 -11.03
CA LEU A 68 13.02 3.42 -10.46
C LEU A 68 13.97 3.88 -11.57
N GLU A 69 14.59 5.02 -11.39
CA GLU A 69 15.58 5.56 -12.31
C GLU A 69 16.89 5.78 -11.57
N LEU A 70 17.94 5.12 -12.02
CA LEU A 70 19.26 5.19 -11.41
C LEU A 70 20.34 5.35 -12.50
N PRO A 71 21.45 6.03 -12.20
CA PRO A 71 22.61 6.03 -13.09
C PRO A 71 23.18 4.61 -13.21
N ASP A 72 23.53 4.20 -14.41
CA ASP A 72 24.25 2.96 -14.64
C ASP A 72 25.77 3.16 -14.48
N PHE A 73 26.53 2.07 -14.53
CA PHE A 73 27.99 2.13 -14.37
C PHE A 73 28.70 2.79 -15.56
N ARG A 74 28.02 3.03 -16.68
CA ARG A 74 28.52 3.74 -17.87
C ARG A 74 28.18 5.22 -17.87
N GLY A 75 27.51 5.72 -16.83
CA GLY A 75 27.06 7.10 -16.71
C GLY A 75 25.76 7.41 -17.46
N GLY A 76 25.09 6.39 -18.00
CA GLY A 76 23.73 6.51 -18.55
C GLY A 76 22.67 6.44 -17.46
N SER A 77 21.41 6.63 -17.82
CA SER A 77 20.27 6.44 -16.94
C SER A 77 19.57 5.11 -17.28
N PHE A 78 19.33 4.32 -16.24
CA PHE A 78 18.56 3.09 -16.33
C PHE A 78 17.19 3.30 -15.68
N ARG A 79 16.13 2.90 -16.37
CA ARG A 79 14.75 2.94 -15.89
C ARG A 79 14.20 1.54 -15.76
N LEU A 80 13.59 1.24 -14.62
CA LEU A 80 12.94 -0.05 -14.38
C LEU A 80 11.82 -0.33 -15.40
N SER A 81 11.11 0.70 -15.81
CA SER A 81 10.03 0.58 -16.81
C SER A 81 10.50 0.09 -18.19
N SER A 82 11.79 0.20 -18.51
CA SER A 82 12.37 -0.34 -19.73
C SER A 82 12.33 -1.88 -19.81
N LEU A 83 12.13 -2.53 -18.66
CA LEU A 83 12.06 -4.00 -18.56
C LEU A 83 10.61 -4.53 -18.54
N ARG A 84 9.62 -3.71 -18.85
CA ARG A 84 8.22 -4.15 -18.90
C ARG A 84 8.04 -5.31 -19.87
N GLY A 85 7.24 -6.29 -19.47
CA GLY A 85 7.03 -7.53 -20.22
C GLY A 85 8.06 -8.63 -19.92
N LEU A 86 9.09 -8.33 -19.14
CA LEU A 86 10.09 -9.28 -18.68
C LEU A 86 9.87 -9.65 -17.21
N LYS A 87 10.30 -10.86 -16.85
CA LYS A 87 10.41 -11.24 -15.42
C LYS A 87 11.68 -10.62 -14.87
N VAL A 88 11.54 -9.82 -13.81
CA VAL A 88 12.65 -9.06 -13.19
C VAL A 88 12.84 -9.48 -11.74
N LEU A 89 14.09 -9.80 -11.39
CA LEU A 89 14.49 -9.93 -9.99
C LEU A 89 15.37 -8.72 -9.64
N LEU A 90 14.87 -7.91 -8.70
CA LEU A 90 15.63 -6.76 -8.20
C LEU A 90 16.36 -7.14 -6.92
N VAL A 91 17.69 -6.96 -6.92
CA VAL A 91 18.55 -7.21 -5.75
C VAL A 91 19.24 -5.92 -5.38
N ALA A 92 19.15 -5.53 -4.11
CA ALA A 92 19.87 -4.40 -3.55
C ALA A 92 20.83 -4.90 -2.46
N TRP A 93 22.08 -4.46 -2.54
CA TRP A 93 23.09 -4.76 -1.51
C TRP A 93 24.02 -3.58 -1.31
N ALA A 94 24.75 -3.60 -0.21
CA ALA A 94 25.83 -2.66 0.03
C ALA A 94 27.07 -3.42 0.49
N SER A 95 28.22 -2.93 0.09
CA SER A 95 29.51 -3.39 0.61
C SER A 95 30.04 -2.34 1.59
N TRP A 96 30.14 -2.69 2.85
CA TRP A 96 30.71 -1.84 3.93
C TRP A 96 31.70 -2.61 4.77
#